data_30f73b654ddc55abe21ead03d8363c26
#
_entry.id   30f73b654ddc55abe21ead03d8363c26
#
_cell.length_a   1.000
_cell.length_b   1.000
_cell.length_c   1.000
_cell.angle_alpha   90.00
_cell.angle_beta   90.00
_cell.angle_gamma   90.00
#
_symmetry.space_group_name_H-M   'P 1'
#
loop_
_entity.id
_entity.type
_entity.pdbx_description
1 polymer ?
#
loop_
_entity_poly.entity_id
_entity_poly.type
_entity_poly.pdbx_seq_one_letter_code
_entity_poly.pdbx_strand_id
1 'polypeptide(L)'
;MALRCGADLVLEMPVSISTASAEAFAMGGVSLLDSLGIVDILCFGSESGEISALKELAEILVEEPEEYKKLLKSFLSEGLTFPAARSQALTEYFKNPRNFNGDDFDGVLTPLLNEVTQ
;
A
#
# COMPACT_ATOMS: atom_id res chain seq x y z
N MET A 1 -20.07 -13.50 -13.28
CA MET A 1 -20.53 -13.31 -11.88
C MET A 1 -20.61 -11.83 -11.49
N ALA A 2 -19.56 -11.04 -11.71
CA ALA A 2 -19.57 -9.61 -11.39
C ALA A 2 -20.70 -8.82 -12.07
N LEU A 3 -20.95 -9.07 -13.35
CA LEU A 3 -22.05 -8.44 -14.10
C LEU A 3 -23.43 -8.75 -13.50
N ARG A 4 -23.63 -9.97 -12.97
CA ARG A 4 -24.87 -10.35 -12.27
C ARG A 4 -25.03 -9.65 -10.92
N CYS A 5 -23.91 -9.20 -10.32
CA CYS A 5 -23.90 -8.47 -9.05
C CYS A 5 -24.00 -6.95 -9.23
N GLY A 6 -24.24 -6.48 -10.45
CA GLY A 6 -24.51 -5.07 -10.73
C GLY A 6 -23.37 -4.30 -11.39
N ALA A 7 -22.27 -4.96 -11.76
CA ALA A 7 -21.23 -4.31 -12.54
C ALA A 7 -21.70 -4.05 -13.99
N ASP A 8 -21.45 -2.86 -14.51
CA ASP A 8 -21.78 -2.48 -15.88
C ASP A 8 -20.70 -2.92 -16.88
N LEU A 9 -19.46 -2.92 -16.44
CA LEU A 9 -18.28 -3.30 -17.24
C LEU A 9 -17.32 -4.09 -16.39
N VAL A 10 -16.80 -5.18 -16.94
CA VAL A 10 -15.74 -5.99 -16.33
C VAL A 10 -14.59 -6.09 -17.31
N LEU A 11 -13.39 -5.73 -16.85
CA LEU A 11 -12.17 -5.77 -17.65
C LEU A 11 -11.24 -6.87 -17.14
N GLU A 12 -10.70 -7.64 -18.06
CA GLU A 12 -9.67 -8.63 -17.75
C GLU A 12 -8.29 -7.96 -17.70
N MET A 13 -7.52 -8.27 -16.67
CA MET A 13 -6.16 -7.78 -16.54
C MET A 13 -5.24 -8.58 -17.46
N PRO A 14 -4.31 -7.93 -18.22
CA PRO A 14 -3.31 -8.64 -19.00
C PRO A 14 -2.51 -9.65 -18.16
N VAL A 15 -2.20 -10.81 -18.72
CA VAL A 15 -1.49 -11.89 -18.00
C VAL A 15 -0.14 -11.41 -17.45
N SER A 16 0.59 -10.58 -18.19
CA SER A 16 1.85 -9.99 -17.75
C SER A 16 1.73 -9.14 -16.48
N ILE A 17 0.59 -8.54 -16.24
CA ILE A 17 0.29 -7.74 -15.04
C ILE A 17 -0.28 -8.64 -13.94
N SER A 18 -1.22 -9.52 -14.27
CA SER A 18 -1.91 -10.38 -13.30
C SER A 18 -0.98 -11.40 -12.62
N THR A 19 0.13 -11.75 -13.23
CA THR A 19 1.17 -12.66 -12.70
C THR A 19 2.37 -11.93 -12.07
N ALA A 20 2.36 -10.60 -12.07
CA ALA A 20 3.43 -9.79 -11.52
C ALA A 20 3.39 -9.70 -9.99
N SER A 21 4.36 -9.01 -9.40
CA SER A 21 4.35 -8.70 -7.96
C SER A 21 3.10 -7.89 -7.57
N ALA A 22 2.74 -7.91 -6.29
CA ALA A 22 1.58 -7.15 -5.79
C ALA A 22 1.64 -5.66 -6.15
N GLU A 23 2.81 -5.05 -6.07
CA GLU A 23 3.03 -3.66 -6.45
C GLU A 23 2.80 -3.43 -7.95
N ALA A 24 3.41 -4.25 -8.81
CA ALA A 24 3.24 -4.17 -10.26
C ALA A 24 1.79 -4.47 -10.67
N PHE A 25 1.13 -5.40 -9.99
CA PHE A 25 -0.29 -5.70 -10.18
C PHE A 25 -1.16 -4.48 -9.87
N ALA A 26 -0.94 -3.83 -8.73
CA ALA A 26 -1.70 -2.64 -8.33
C ALA A 26 -1.47 -1.47 -9.30
N MET A 27 -0.23 -1.20 -9.67
CA MET A 27 0.10 -0.17 -10.66
C MET A 27 -0.55 -0.44 -12.03
N GLY A 28 -0.49 -1.69 -12.49
CA GLY A 28 -1.12 -2.11 -13.73
C GLY A 28 -2.64 -1.96 -13.70
N GLY A 29 -3.28 -2.32 -12.60
CA GLY A 29 -4.72 -2.17 -12.42
C GLY A 29 -5.15 -0.70 -12.43
N VAL A 30 -4.47 0.15 -11.70
CA VAL A 30 -4.75 1.60 -11.69
C VAL A 30 -4.51 2.21 -13.06
N SER A 31 -3.41 1.87 -13.73
CA SER A 31 -3.10 2.37 -15.08
C SER A 31 -4.16 1.94 -16.10
N LEU A 32 -4.67 0.72 -16.00
CA LEU A 32 -5.74 0.23 -16.87
C LEU A 32 -7.02 1.06 -16.69
N LEU A 33 -7.42 1.30 -15.46
CA LEU A 33 -8.60 2.10 -15.15
C LEU A 33 -8.42 3.57 -15.58
N ASP A 34 -7.26 4.14 -15.34
CA ASP A 34 -6.92 5.51 -15.75
C ASP A 34 -6.96 5.67 -17.28
N SER A 35 -6.48 4.67 -18.02
CA SER A 35 -6.48 4.69 -19.49
C SER A 35 -7.87 4.74 -20.12
N LEU A 36 -8.91 4.36 -19.40
CA LEU A 36 -10.30 4.44 -19.87
C LEU A 36 -10.79 5.90 -19.95
N GLY A 37 -10.25 6.80 -19.15
CA GLY A 37 -10.62 8.21 -19.13
C GLY A 37 -12.03 8.53 -18.61
N ILE A 38 -12.72 7.54 -18.04
CA ILE A 38 -14.11 7.66 -17.55
C ILE A 38 -14.27 7.29 -16.07
N VAL A 39 -13.19 6.91 -15.42
CA VAL A 39 -13.21 6.50 -13.99
C VAL A 39 -12.99 7.72 -13.11
N ASP A 40 -13.95 8.05 -12.28
CA ASP A 40 -13.90 9.16 -11.35
C ASP A 40 -13.45 8.74 -9.95
N ILE A 41 -13.78 7.51 -9.54
CA ILE A 41 -13.53 7.01 -8.18
C ILE A 41 -12.97 5.58 -8.27
N LEU A 42 -11.87 5.36 -7.54
CA LEU A 42 -11.30 4.02 -7.34
C LEU A 42 -11.73 3.50 -5.96
N CYS A 43 -12.38 2.34 -5.94
CA CYS A 43 -12.76 1.66 -4.72
C CYS A 43 -12.01 0.34 -4.57
N PHE A 44 -11.56 0.04 -3.37
CA PHE A 44 -10.94 -1.23 -3.03
C PHE A 44 -11.28 -1.62 -1.58
N GLY A 45 -11.13 -2.91 -1.27
CA GLY A 45 -11.30 -3.39 0.09
C GLY A 45 -10.10 -3.04 0.97
N SER A 46 -10.35 -2.63 2.20
CA SER A 46 -9.33 -2.38 3.21
C SER A 46 -9.77 -2.94 4.56
N GLU A 47 -8.87 -3.59 5.27
CA GLU A 47 -9.14 -4.12 6.62
C GLU A 47 -9.32 -3.00 7.64
N SER A 48 -8.54 -1.94 7.53
CA SER A 48 -8.61 -0.79 8.43
C SER A 48 -9.74 0.18 8.12
N GLY A 49 -10.09 0.33 6.84
CA GLY A 49 -11.10 1.28 6.37
C GLY A 49 -10.71 2.77 6.53
N GLU A 50 -9.48 3.07 6.96
CA GLU A 50 -9.00 4.42 7.25
C GLU A 50 -8.19 4.99 6.09
N ILE A 51 -8.86 5.71 5.20
CA ILE A 51 -8.24 6.28 4.00
C ILE A 51 -7.15 7.32 4.31
N SER A 52 -7.30 8.09 5.38
CA SER A 52 -6.30 9.09 5.80
C SER A 52 -4.97 8.44 6.17
N ALA A 53 -5.01 7.39 6.97
CA ALA A 53 -3.82 6.63 7.35
C ALA A 53 -3.16 5.92 6.16
N LEU A 54 -3.97 5.38 5.22
CA LEU A 54 -3.46 4.80 3.98
C LEU A 54 -2.75 5.83 3.11
N LYS A 55 -3.26 7.05 3.02
CA LYS A 55 -2.63 8.15 2.28
C LYS A 55 -1.29 8.56 2.90
N GLU A 56 -1.24 8.76 4.21
CA GLU A 56 0.00 9.08 4.91
C GLU A 56 1.08 8.00 4.69
N LEU A 57 0.68 6.74 4.78
CA LEU A 57 1.58 5.63 4.51
C LEU A 57 2.05 5.60 3.05
N ALA A 58 1.15 5.85 2.11
CA ALA A 58 1.48 5.91 0.69
C ALA A 58 2.46 7.05 0.37
N GLU A 59 2.27 8.23 0.97
CA GLU A 59 3.18 9.37 0.81
C GLU A 59 4.60 9.02 1.28
N ILE A 60 4.73 8.38 2.44
CA ILE A 60 6.05 7.94 2.94
C ILE A 60 6.70 6.92 2.01
N LEU A 61 5.93 5.99 1.47
CA LEU A 61 6.44 4.99 0.54
C LEU A 61 6.86 5.59 -0.81
N VAL A 62 6.22 6.66 -1.26
CA VAL A 62 6.55 7.36 -2.50
C VAL A 62 7.73 8.32 -2.30
N GLU A 63 7.71 9.11 -1.23
CA GLU A 63 8.75 10.11 -0.96
C GLU A 63 10.04 9.51 -0.43
N GLU A 64 9.93 8.35 0.23
CA GLU A 64 11.06 7.65 0.86
C GLU A 64 11.97 8.59 1.67
N PRO A 65 11.47 9.15 2.80
CA PRO A 65 12.28 10.06 3.63
C PRO A 65 13.62 9.44 4.03
N GLU A 66 14.65 10.26 4.20
CA GLU A 66 16.00 9.78 4.53
C GLU A 66 16.05 8.92 5.81
N GLU A 67 15.24 9.25 6.80
CA GLU A 67 15.12 8.45 8.03
C GLU A 67 14.57 7.05 7.75
N TYR A 68 13.53 6.96 6.91
CA TYR A 68 12.96 5.69 6.47
C TYR A 68 13.97 4.86 5.66
N LYS A 69 14.68 5.48 4.72
CA LYS A 69 15.72 4.82 3.92
C LYS A 69 16.84 4.24 4.79
N LYS A 70 17.26 4.98 5.80
CA LYS A 70 18.29 4.52 6.75
C LYS A 70 17.80 3.32 7.55
N LEU A 71 16.58 3.36 8.07
CA LEU A 71 15.97 2.24 8.78
C LEU A 71 15.82 1.01 7.89
N LEU A 72 15.31 1.17 6.69
CA LEU A 72 15.16 0.08 5.73
C LEU A 72 16.50 -0.56 5.40
N LYS A 73 17.51 0.24 5.13
CA LYS A 73 18.86 -0.23 4.82
C LYS A 73 19.51 -0.97 6.00
N SER A 74 19.30 -0.49 7.22
CA SER A 74 19.74 -1.14 8.45
C SER A 74 19.13 -2.53 8.59
N PHE A 75 17.81 -2.67 8.46
CA PHE A 75 17.13 -3.95 8.58
C PHE A 75 17.49 -4.92 7.45
N LEU A 76 17.71 -4.43 6.24
CA LEU A 76 18.21 -5.25 5.14
C LEU A 76 19.62 -5.76 5.41
N SER A 77 20.49 -4.95 6.03
CA SER A 77 21.85 -5.37 6.39
C SER A 77 21.89 -6.42 7.51
N GLU A 78 20.84 -6.49 8.32
CA GLU A 78 20.65 -7.54 9.34
C GLU A 78 20.19 -8.89 8.74
N GLY A 79 19.96 -8.95 7.44
CA GLY A 79 19.59 -10.17 6.73
C GLY A 79 18.08 -10.42 6.63
N LEU A 80 17.26 -9.42 6.95
CA LEU A 80 15.81 -9.52 6.79
C LEU A 80 15.41 -9.52 5.32
N THR A 81 14.33 -10.22 5.01
CA THR A 81 13.72 -10.13 3.68
C THR A 81 13.16 -8.72 3.44
N PHE A 82 13.06 -8.30 2.18
CA PHE A 82 12.57 -6.96 1.85
C PHE A 82 11.19 -6.65 2.47
N PRO A 83 10.18 -7.53 2.40
CA PRO A 83 8.89 -7.28 3.05
C PRO A 83 9.00 -7.12 4.58
N ALA A 84 9.80 -7.96 5.24
CA ALA A 84 10.02 -7.88 6.68
C ALA A 84 10.77 -6.61 7.07
N ALA A 85 11.83 -6.26 6.35
CA ALA A 85 12.60 -5.03 6.55
C ALA A 85 11.74 -3.79 6.36
N ARG A 86 10.90 -3.77 5.33
CA ARG A 86 9.95 -2.69 5.03
C ARG A 86 8.94 -2.51 6.17
N SER A 87 8.35 -3.60 6.65
CA SER A 87 7.40 -3.58 7.77
C SER A 87 8.04 -3.01 9.03
N GLN A 88 9.23 -3.48 9.40
CA GLN A 88 9.93 -3.01 10.58
C GLN A 88 10.40 -1.56 10.44
N ALA A 89 10.89 -1.16 9.28
CA ALA A 89 11.30 0.21 9.01
C ALA A 89 10.12 1.19 9.14
N LEU A 90 8.96 0.84 8.61
CA LEU A 90 7.74 1.63 8.76
C LEU A 90 7.29 1.71 10.22
N THR A 91 7.33 0.60 10.96
CA THR A 91 6.99 0.58 12.37
C THR A 91 7.90 1.50 13.19
N GLU A 92 9.21 1.42 13.00
CA GLU A 92 10.17 2.29 13.70
C GLU A 92 10.02 3.76 13.28
N TYR A 93 9.78 4.03 12.01
CA TYR A 93 9.56 5.39 11.51
C TYR A 93 8.35 6.04 12.17
N PHE A 94 7.25 5.31 12.29
CA PHE A 94 6.01 5.81 12.89
C PHE A 94 6.01 5.85 14.43
N LYS A 95 6.91 5.15 15.09
CA LYS A 95 7.10 5.29 16.56
C LYS A 95 7.58 6.68 16.96
N ASN A 96 8.17 7.42 16.03
CA ASN A 96 8.55 8.80 16.28
C ASN A 96 7.29 9.69 16.23
N PRO A 97 6.90 10.33 17.34
CA PRO A 97 5.66 11.14 17.41
C PRO A 97 5.64 12.34 16.46
N ARG A 98 6.78 12.68 15.86
CA ARG A 98 6.86 13.75 14.84
C ARG A 98 6.37 13.29 13.45
N ASN A 99 6.32 11.98 13.23
CA ASN A 99 6.06 11.39 11.92
C ASN A 99 4.62 10.88 11.76
N PHE A 100 3.84 10.87 12.85
CA PHE A 100 2.46 10.40 12.82
C PHE A 100 1.56 11.29 13.69
N ASN A 101 0.45 11.75 13.11
CA ASN A 101 -0.52 12.64 13.76
C ASN A 101 -1.76 11.90 14.28
N GLY A 102 -1.75 10.58 14.34
CA GLY A 102 -2.89 9.78 14.78
C GLY A 102 -2.90 9.54 16.29
N ASP A 103 -4.08 9.60 16.91
CA ASP A 103 -4.27 9.38 18.34
C ASP A 103 -4.17 7.91 18.78
N ASP A 104 -4.31 6.96 17.85
CA ASP A 104 -4.25 5.52 18.10
C ASP A 104 -3.25 4.84 17.15
N PHE A 105 -1.98 4.90 17.53
CA PHE A 105 -0.89 4.36 16.75
C PHE A 105 -0.99 2.83 16.57
N ASP A 106 -1.21 2.09 17.64
CA ASP A 106 -1.21 0.62 17.59
C ASP A 106 -2.47 0.06 16.92
N GLY A 107 -3.63 0.69 17.13
CA GLY A 107 -4.90 0.24 16.59
C GLY A 107 -5.05 0.44 15.08
N VAL A 108 -4.43 1.50 14.54
CA VAL A 108 -4.51 1.85 13.12
C VAL A 108 -3.31 1.33 12.32
N LEU A 109 -2.12 1.44 12.88
CA LEU A 109 -0.89 1.10 12.15
C LEU A 109 -0.70 -0.40 11.94
N THR A 110 -1.01 -1.23 12.93
CA THR A 110 -0.81 -2.69 12.83
C THR A 110 -1.62 -3.31 11.69
N PRO A 111 -2.94 -3.05 11.56
CA PRO A 111 -3.71 -3.54 10.42
C PRO A 111 -3.19 -3.01 9.08
N LEU A 112 -2.81 -1.73 9.02
CA LEU A 112 -2.26 -1.10 7.81
C LEU A 112 -0.94 -1.72 7.36
N LEU A 113 -0.03 -1.96 8.29
CA LEU A 113 1.24 -2.60 7.98
C LEU A 113 1.05 -4.02 7.46
N ASN A 114 0.13 -4.77 8.06
CA ASN A 114 -0.22 -6.11 7.58
C ASN A 114 -0.79 -6.08 6.16
N GLU A 115 -1.63 -5.10 5.87
CA GLU A 115 -2.25 -4.91 4.54
C GLU A 115 -1.21 -4.54 3.46
N VAL A 116 -0.26 -3.69 3.78
CA VAL A 116 0.76 -3.19 2.83
C VAL A 116 1.93 -4.15 2.65
N THR A 117 2.21 -5.00 3.63
CA THR A 117 3.37 -5.91 3.62
C THR A 117 3.05 -7.32 3.15
N GLN A 118 1.80 -7.63 2.92
CA GLN A 118 1.36 -8.87 2.26
C GLN A 118 1.49 -8.77 0.75
#